data_0b0a1a98bcf3bba4b8fd79bab837e4f8
#
_entry.id   0b0a1a98bcf3bba4b8fd79bab837e4f8
#
_cell.length_a   1.000
_cell.length_b   1.000
_cell.length_c   1.000
_cell.angle_alpha   90.00
_cell.angle_beta   90.00
_cell.angle_gamma   90.00
#
_symmetry.space_group_name_H-M   'P 1'
#
loop_
_entity.id
_entity.type
_entity.pdbx_description
1 polymer ?
#
loop_
_entity_poly.entity_id
_entity_poly.type
_entity_poly.pdbx_seq_one_letter_code
_entity_poly.pdbx_strand_id
1 'polypeptide(L)'
;MLSILALSTNVSAQDWSGDSNAGGGDIFFLLCLLPLLLFSVLMALFGIVWAVAYPVMFVMGALTSGSRMDKRMRGLVEREQASINHFGRDPLSNLRGAHIVGGVAETGLVYSSIVYAPSHWQLLIAWFNNLVGGRVGILHSVVAVARAEAKQRLRERAQEMGWEEVLNVRLDTAEMTPASAKKGIRAVEIFAYGTGIKYS
;
A
#
# COMPACT_ATOMS: atom_id res chain seq x y z
N MET A 1 -16.21 7.10 -42.00
CA MET A 1 -17.50 7.31 -42.66
C MET A 1 -18.54 7.50 -41.59
N LEU A 2 -18.71 8.71 -41.11
CA LEU A 2 -19.60 9.12 -40.03
C LEU A 2 -20.68 9.99 -40.65
N SER A 3 -21.88 9.43 -40.81
CA SER A 3 -23.08 10.15 -41.27
C SER A 3 -23.70 10.84 -40.07
N ILE A 4 -23.57 12.15 -40.01
CA ILE A 4 -24.30 12.99 -39.06
C ILE A 4 -25.68 13.23 -39.63
N LEU A 5 -26.69 12.61 -39.03
CA LEU A 5 -28.11 12.90 -39.30
C LEU A 5 -28.46 14.24 -38.67
N ALA A 6 -28.54 15.27 -39.49
CA ALA A 6 -29.11 16.57 -39.14
C ALA A 6 -30.64 16.41 -39.01
N LEU A 7 -31.16 16.34 -37.80
CA LEU A 7 -32.59 16.50 -37.54
C LEU A 7 -32.91 17.99 -37.52
N SER A 8 -33.42 18.49 -38.61
CA SER A 8 -34.03 19.82 -38.69
C SER A 8 -35.42 19.77 -38.05
N THR A 9 -35.52 20.19 -36.81
CA THR A 9 -36.79 20.42 -36.16
C THR A 9 -37.27 21.82 -36.58
N ASN A 10 -38.26 21.86 -37.46
CA ASN A 10 -39.05 23.06 -37.70
C ASN A 10 -39.91 23.31 -36.46
N VAL A 11 -39.44 24.19 -35.61
CA VAL A 11 -40.27 24.76 -34.51
C VAL A 11 -41.06 25.92 -35.15
N SER A 12 -42.31 25.67 -35.44
CA SER A 12 -43.28 26.72 -35.79
C SER A 12 -43.40 27.65 -34.57
N ALA A 13 -43.13 28.94 -34.82
CA ALA A 13 -43.39 29.99 -33.84
C ALA A 13 -44.90 30.04 -33.61
N GLN A 14 -45.38 29.46 -32.53
CA GLN A 14 -46.72 29.72 -32.05
C GLN A 14 -46.71 31.02 -31.23
N ASP A 15 -47.47 31.99 -31.75
CA ASP A 15 -47.74 33.26 -31.08
C ASP A 15 -48.21 33.03 -29.62
N TRP A 16 -47.38 33.39 -28.72
CA TRP A 16 -47.70 33.50 -27.29
C TRP A 16 -48.24 34.92 -27.06
N SER A 17 -49.53 35.16 -27.45
CA SER A 17 -50.24 36.33 -27.02
C SER A 17 -50.63 36.12 -25.56
N GLY A 18 -50.22 37.04 -24.72
CA GLY A 18 -50.23 37.04 -23.29
C GLY A 18 -51.53 36.68 -22.62
N ASP A 19 -51.40 35.88 -21.58
CA ASP A 19 -52.34 35.89 -20.49
C ASP A 19 -51.57 36.18 -19.21
N SER A 20 -51.89 37.34 -18.63
CA SER A 20 -51.27 37.93 -17.46
C SER A 20 -51.75 37.26 -16.15
N ASN A 21 -51.47 35.97 -16.02
CA ASN A 21 -51.55 35.22 -14.75
C ASN A 21 -50.21 34.59 -14.38
N ALA A 22 -49.14 35.35 -14.61
CA ALA A 22 -47.78 34.89 -14.46
C ALA A 22 -47.22 34.89 -13.00
N GLY A 23 -48.05 35.05 -11.99
CA GLY A 23 -47.56 35.16 -10.62
C GLY A 23 -47.34 33.84 -9.87
N GLY A 24 -48.02 32.75 -10.28
CA GLY A 24 -47.96 31.47 -9.54
C GLY A 24 -47.02 30.43 -10.15
N GLY A 25 -46.94 30.39 -11.49
CA GLY A 25 -46.09 29.40 -12.20
C GLY A 25 -44.62 29.70 -12.07
N ASP A 26 -44.24 30.96 -12.14
CA ASP A 26 -42.83 31.40 -12.05
C ASP A 26 -42.25 31.16 -10.66
N ILE A 27 -43.03 31.40 -9.61
CA ILE A 27 -42.63 31.16 -8.21
C ILE A 27 -42.47 29.68 -7.97
N PHE A 28 -43.39 28.85 -8.48
CA PHE A 28 -43.29 27.38 -8.35
C PHE A 28 -42.09 26.82 -9.15
N PHE A 29 -41.84 27.30 -10.35
CA PHE A 29 -40.70 26.92 -11.17
C PHE A 29 -39.40 27.35 -10.53
N LEU A 30 -39.33 28.54 -9.97
CA LEU A 30 -38.17 29.07 -9.26
C LEU A 30 -37.91 28.29 -7.97
N LEU A 31 -38.96 27.89 -7.24
CA LEU A 31 -38.86 27.10 -6.02
C LEU A 31 -38.35 25.65 -6.27
N CYS A 32 -38.70 25.08 -7.44
CA CYS A 32 -38.21 23.77 -7.85
C CYS A 32 -36.78 23.82 -8.44
N LEU A 33 -36.43 24.88 -9.18
CA LEU A 33 -35.09 25.02 -9.79
C LEU A 33 -34.03 25.49 -8.80
N LEU A 34 -34.40 26.29 -7.81
CA LEU A 34 -33.47 26.85 -6.82
C LEU A 34 -32.66 25.75 -6.09
N PRO A 35 -33.26 24.67 -5.54
CA PRO A 35 -32.50 23.61 -4.90
C PRO A 35 -31.59 22.84 -5.89
N LEU A 36 -32.03 22.70 -7.15
CA LEU A 36 -31.26 22.01 -8.17
C LEU A 36 -30.06 22.84 -8.64
N LEU A 37 -30.21 24.16 -8.75
CA LEU A 37 -29.11 25.08 -9.00
C LEU A 37 -28.14 25.13 -7.83
N LEU A 38 -28.64 25.21 -6.61
CA LEU A 38 -27.81 25.19 -5.40
C LEU A 38 -26.98 23.90 -5.32
N PHE A 39 -27.62 22.77 -5.60
CA PHE A 39 -26.96 21.47 -5.62
C PHE A 39 -25.90 21.41 -6.72
N SER A 40 -26.17 21.91 -7.93
CA SER A 40 -25.22 21.93 -9.04
C SER A 40 -24.00 22.80 -8.75
N VAL A 41 -24.20 23.98 -8.13
CA VAL A 41 -23.12 24.87 -7.71
C VAL A 41 -22.27 24.20 -6.61
N LEU A 42 -22.91 23.54 -5.66
CA LEU A 42 -22.23 22.83 -4.57
C LEU A 42 -21.37 21.67 -5.10
N MET A 43 -21.91 20.91 -6.07
CA MET A 43 -21.19 19.85 -6.75
C MET A 43 -20.03 20.39 -7.63
N ALA A 44 -20.22 21.52 -8.28
CA ALA A 44 -19.15 22.18 -9.04
C ALA A 44 -18.01 22.65 -8.13
N LEU A 45 -18.34 23.28 -7.00
CA LEU A 45 -17.34 23.69 -5.99
C LEU A 45 -16.61 22.47 -5.41
N PHE A 46 -17.35 21.41 -5.08
CA PHE A 46 -16.73 20.15 -4.61
C PHE A 46 -15.79 19.57 -5.67
N GLY A 47 -16.19 19.59 -6.95
CA GLY A 47 -15.36 19.13 -8.06
C GLY A 47 -14.07 19.94 -8.22
N ILE A 48 -14.13 21.26 -8.08
CA ILE A 48 -12.96 22.15 -8.15
C ILE A 48 -12.01 21.88 -6.97
N VAL A 49 -12.54 21.80 -5.74
CA VAL A 49 -11.75 21.50 -4.55
C VAL A 49 -11.06 20.14 -4.71
N TRP A 50 -11.78 19.14 -5.20
CA TRP A 50 -11.24 17.80 -5.41
C TRP A 50 -10.20 17.75 -6.52
N ALA A 51 -10.40 18.48 -7.60
CA ALA A 51 -9.44 18.58 -8.71
C ALA A 51 -8.09 19.18 -8.30
N VAL A 52 -8.09 20.07 -7.30
CA VAL A 52 -6.85 20.64 -6.74
C VAL A 52 -6.29 19.79 -5.62
N ALA A 53 -7.14 19.31 -4.72
CA ALA A 53 -6.72 18.51 -3.56
C ALA A 53 -6.09 17.17 -3.99
N TYR A 54 -6.63 16.54 -5.02
CA TYR A 54 -6.15 15.23 -5.47
C TYR A 54 -4.69 15.24 -5.94
N PRO A 55 -4.25 16.11 -6.87
CA PRO A 55 -2.84 16.18 -7.28
C PRO A 55 -1.91 16.61 -6.13
N VAL A 56 -2.35 17.50 -5.26
CA VAL A 56 -1.57 17.90 -4.08
C VAL A 56 -1.37 16.72 -3.14
N MET A 57 -2.42 15.98 -2.81
CA MET A 57 -2.32 14.76 -2.00
C MET A 57 -1.44 13.71 -2.67
N PHE A 58 -1.52 13.58 -4.00
CA PHE A 58 -0.68 12.65 -4.76
C PHE A 58 0.81 13.01 -4.64
N VAL A 59 1.18 14.26 -4.87
CA VAL A 59 2.56 14.73 -4.76
C VAL A 59 3.08 14.59 -3.32
N MET A 60 2.29 14.98 -2.32
CA MET A 60 2.64 14.80 -0.91
C MET A 60 2.79 13.31 -0.55
N GLY A 61 1.89 12.45 -1.03
CA GLY A 61 1.98 11.00 -0.83
C GLY A 61 3.24 10.40 -1.44
N ALA A 62 3.62 10.82 -2.63
CA ALA A 62 4.82 10.38 -3.31
C ALA A 62 6.10 10.81 -2.56
N LEU A 63 6.17 12.07 -2.14
CA LEU A 63 7.30 12.62 -1.40
C LEU A 63 7.46 11.99 0.00
N THR A 64 6.35 11.76 0.71
CA THR A 64 6.40 11.20 2.07
C THR A 64 6.56 9.67 2.09
N SER A 65 6.28 8.97 0.99
CA SER A 65 6.42 7.51 0.92
C SER A 65 7.87 7.06 1.08
N GLY A 66 8.82 7.74 0.44
CA GLY A 66 10.26 7.46 0.56
C GLY A 66 10.75 7.66 1.99
N SER A 67 10.45 8.79 2.60
CA SER A 67 10.91 9.12 3.96
C SER A 67 10.39 8.19 5.05
N ARG A 68 9.19 7.61 4.87
CA ARG A 68 8.65 6.60 5.78
C ARG A 68 9.40 5.27 5.69
N MET A 69 9.79 4.88 4.48
CA MET A 69 10.57 3.67 4.26
C MET A 69 11.96 3.79 4.88
N ASP A 70 12.61 4.95 4.69
CA ASP A 70 13.93 5.23 5.28
C ASP A 70 13.89 5.25 6.81
N LYS A 71 12.82 5.78 7.41
CA LYS A 71 12.62 5.71 8.87
C LYS A 71 12.49 4.27 9.36
N ARG A 72 11.75 3.44 8.65
CA ARG A 72 11.62 2.01 9.00
C ARG A 72 12.95 1.29 8.89
N MET A 73 13.69 1.53 7.81
CA MET A 73 15.02 0.94 7.63
C MET A 73 15.99 1.36 8.74
N ARG A 74 16.01 2.63 9.14
CA ARG A 74 16.84 3.09 10.26
C ARG A 74 16.47 2.41 11.56
N GLY A 75 15.19 2.34 11.91
CA GLY A 75 14.74 1.62 13.11
C GLY A 75 15.05 0.12 13.07
N LEU A 76 15.07 -0.49 11.88
CA LEU A 76 15.52 -1.87 11.71
C LEU A 76 17.02 -2.02 11.99
N VAL A 77 17.85 -1.12 11.47
CA VAL A 77 19.31 -1.15 11.69
C VAL A 77 19.64 -0.96 13.17
N GLU A 78 18.94 -0.06 13.87
CA GLU A 78 19.12 0.12 15.32
C GLU A 78 18.77 -1.16 16.11
N ARG A 79 17.66 -1.80 15.80
CA ARG A 79 17.24 -3.06 16.43
C ARG A 79 18.20 -4.21 16.09
N GLU A 80 18.67 -4.29 14.85
CA GLU A 80 19.67 -5.25 14.41
C GLU A 80 20.96 -5.09 15.20
N GLN A 81 21.45 -3.84 15.33
CA GLN A 81 22.64 -3.55 16.09
C GLN A 81 22.48 -3.91 17.58
N ALA A 82 21.31 -3.66 18.17
CA ALA A 82 21.01 -4.05 19.54
C ALA A 82 21.04 -5.58 19.72
N SER A 83 20.48 -6.33 18.76
CA SER A 83 20.51 -7.81 18.79
C SER A 83 21.93 -8.34 18.62
N ILE A 84 22.71 -7.80 17.68
CA ILE A 84 24.11 -8.19 17.47
C ILE A 84 24.95 -7.90 18.73
N ASN A 85 24.73 -6.77 19.37
CA ASN A 85 25.42 -6.42 20.62
C ASN A 85 25.08 -7.40 21.76
N HIS A 86 23.83 -7.88 21.82
CA HIS A 86 23.42 -8.89 22.82
C HIS A 86 24.11 -10.23 22.61
N PHE A 87 24.19 -10.70 21.37
CA PHE A 87 24.81 -11.99 21.04
C PHE A 87 26.33 -11.93 20.85
N GLY A 88 26.91 -10.71 20.75
CA GLY A 88 28.30 -10.50 20.39
C GLY A 88 28.65 -10.76 18.93
N ARG A 89 27.73 -11.38 18.18
CA ARG A 89 27.80 -11.65 16.72
C ARG A 89 26.39 -11.76 16.15
N ASP A 90 26.25 -11.83 14.82
CA ASP A 90 24.94 -12.16 14.22
C ASP A 90 24.57 -13.62 14.55
N PRO A 91 23.49 -13.87 15.29
CA PRO A 91 23.08 -15.21 15.66
C PRO A 91 22.51 -16.01 14.49
N LEU A 92 22.18 -15.36 13.35
CA LEU A 92 21.56 -16.01 12.21
C LEU A 92 22.62 -16.57 11.25
N SER A 93 22.61 -17.88 11.04
CA SER A 93 23.53 -18.54 10.13
C SER A 93 22.79 -19.41 9.11
N ASN A 94 23.25 -19.39 7.87
CA ASN A 94 22.77 -20.30 6.83
C ASN A 94 23.53 -21.64 6.82
N LEU A 95 24.55 -21.78 7.67
CA LEU A 95 25.35 -22.98 7.77
C LEU A 95 24.54 -24.12 8.39
N ARG A 96 24.89 -25.34 8.02
CA ARG A 96 24.21 -26.56 8.48
C ARG A 96 24.91 -27.21 9.68
N GLY A 97 25.58 -26.42 10.50
CA GLY A 97 26.19 -26.92 11.75
C GLY A 97 27.58 -27.53 11.61
N ALA A 98 28.22 -27.51 10.45
CA ALA A 98 29.57 -28.04 10.26
C ALA A 98 30.67 -27.31 11.07
N HIS A 99 30.36 -26.14 11.60
CA HIS A 99 31.26 -25.31 12.43
C HIS A 99 31.06 -25.49 13.94
N ILE A 100 30.12 -26.34 14.36
CA ILE A 100 29.85 -26.58 15.78
C ILE A 100 30.97 -27.46 16.35
N VAL A 101 31.75 -26.86 17.22
CA VAL A 101 32.81 -27.55 17.98
C VAL A 101 32.34 -27.64 19.43
N GLY A 102 32.27 -28.82 20.00
CA GLY A 102 31.94 -29.02 21.39
C GLY A 102 30.56 -29.64 21.67
N GLY A 103 29.73 -29.77 20.67
CA GLY A 103 28.41 -30.39 20.78
C GLY A 103 27.28 -29.39 21.00
N VAL A 104 26.04 -29.88 20.95
CA VAL A 104 24.80 -29.12 21.11
C VAL A 104 24.02 -29.71 22.29
N ALA A 105 23.73 -28.87 23.27
CA ALA A 105 22.95 -29.28 24.44
C ALA A 105 21.45 -29.34 24.14
N GLU A 106 20.93 -28.35 23.42
CA GLU A 106 19.50 -28.22 23.16
C GLU A 106 19.28 -27.67 21.75
N THR A 107 18.22 -28.12 21.09
CA THR A 107 17.79 -27.64 19.78
C THR A 107 16.31 -27.38 19.75
N GLY A 108 15.88 -26.38 18.99
CA GLY A 108 14.45 -26.08 18.83
C GLY A 108 14.18 -25.32 17.54
N LEU A 109 12.91 -25.32 17.12
CA LEU A 109 12.46 -24.54 15.98
C LEU A 109 12.24 -23.08 16.40
N VAL A 110 12.85 -22.16 15.68
CA VAL A 110 12.59 -20.72 15.79
C VAL A 110 11.96 -20.24 14.51
N TYR A 111 10.88 -19.49 14.60
CA TYR A 111 10.20 -18.94 13.45
C TYR A 111 9.59 -17.56 13.74
N SER A 112 9.43 -16.79 12.67
CA SER A 112 8.70 -15.52 12.69
C SER A 112 7.98 -15.35 11.36
N SER A 113 6.81 -14.72 11.39
CA SER A 113 6.05 -14.35 10.21
C SER A 113 5.77 -12.85 10.22
N ILE A 114 5.81 -12.25 9.05
CA ILE A 114 5.44 -10.87 8.85
C ILE A 114 4.62 -10.74 7.57
N VAL A 115 3.49 -10.04 7.67
CA VAL A 115 2.66 -9.66 6.52
C VAL A 115 2.89 -8.19 6.22
N TYR A 116 3.28 -7.90 5.00
CA TYR A 116 3.51 -6.54 4.55
C TYR A 116 2.64 -6.23 3.34
N ALA A 117 1.81 -5.18 3.47
CA ALA A 117 1.00 -4.67 2.38
C ALA A 117 1.56 -3.32 1.89
N PRO A 118 1.76 -3.15 0.58
CA PRO A 118 2.11 -1.85 0.02
C PRO A 118 0.97 -0.85 0.24
N SER A 119 1.31 0.41 0.47
CA SER A 119 0.30 1.46 0.58
C SER A 119 -0.38 1.73 -0.76
N HIS A 120 -1.60 2.26 -0.74
CA HIS A 120 -2.32 2.63 -1.97
C HIS A 120 -1.51 3.56 -2.88
N TRP A 121 -0.72 4.46 -2.29
CA TRP A 121 0.17 5.37 -3.01
C TRP A 121 1.32 4.65 -3.70
N GLN A 122 1.90 3.64 -3.07
CA GLN A 122 2.94 2.81 -3.67
C GLN A 122 2.40 2.01 -4.86
N LEU A 123 1.16 1.51 -4.74
CA LEU A 123 0.49 0.81 -5.83
C LEU A 123 0.16 1.75 -7.00
N LEU A 124 -0.25 2.98 -6.71
CA LEU A 124 -0.53 3.98 -7.73
C LEU A 124 0.73 4.38 -8.49
N ILE A 125 1.83 4.62 -7.79
CA ILE A 125 3.15 4.91 -8.40
C ILE A 125 3.64 3.71 -9.21
N ALA A 126 3.47 2.49 -8.70
CA ALA A 126 3.81 1.27 -9.44
C ALA A 126 2.98 1.13 -10.73
N TRP A 127 1.69 1.49 -10.69
CA TRP A 127 0.82 1.50 -11.86
C TRP A 127 1.29 2.52 -12.90
N PHE A 128 1.63 3.75 -12.51
CA PHE A 128 2.20 4.77 -13.40
C PHE A 128 3.53 4.31 -14.02
N ASN A 129 4.43 3.74 -13.22
CA ASN A 129 5.70 3.21 -13.72
C ASN A 129 5.49 2.07 -14.73
N ASN A 130 4.43 1.27 -14.53
CA ASN A 130 4.09 0.20 -15.47
C ASN A 130 3.55 0.74 -16.81
N LEU A 131 2.90 1.91 -16.80
CA LEU A 131 2.40 2.58 -18.00
C LEU A 131 3.55 3.18 -18.84
N VAL A 132 4.58 3.69 -18.17
CA VAL A 132 5.75 4.33 -18.80
C VAL A 132 6.85 3.32 -19.14
N GLY A 133 6.73 2.07 -18.66
CA GLY A 133 7.70 1.01 -18.91
C GLY A 133 8.98 1.17 -18.08
N GLY A 134 8.88 1.09 -16.75
CA GLY A 134 10.00 1.18 -15.84
C GLY A 134 10.13 -0.02 -14.89
N ARG A 135 11.31 -0.20 -14.29
CA ARG A 135 11.52 -1.19 -13.21
C ARG A 135 10.63 -0.83 -12.01
N VAL A 136 9.90 -1.79 -11.50
CA VAL A 136 9.06 -1.62 -10.30
C VAL A 136 9.94 -1.67 -9.04
N GLY A 137 10.87 -0.71 -8.94
CA GLY A 137 11.83 -0.64 -7.83
C GLY A 137 11.17 -0.51 -6.46
N ILE A 138 9.99 0.08 -6.41
CA ILE A 138 9.22 0.26 -5.17
C ILE A 138 8.78 -1.08 -4.57
N LEU A 139 8.34 -2.04 -5.40
CA LEU A 139 7.97 -3.37 -4.90
C LEU A 139 9.19 -4.15 -4.41
N HIS A 140 10.33 -3.99 -5.07
CA HIS A 140 11.59 -4.57 -4.60
C HIS A 140 12.00 -4.05 -3.22
N SER A 141 11.91 -2.74 -2.99
CA SER A 141 12.23 -2.14 -1.69
C SER A 141 11.28 -2.60 -0.59
N VAL A 142 10.00 -2.74 -0.89
CA VAL A 142 8.99 -3.27 0.04
C VAL A 142 9.33 -4.70 0.48
N VAL A 143 9.64 -5.58 -0.47
CA VAL A 143 10.02 -6.97 -0.18
C VAL A 143 11.35 -7.04 0.58
N ALA A 144 12.31 -6.19 0.23
CA ALA A 144 13.60 -6.13 0.93
C ALA A 144 13.44 -5.72 2.40
N VAL A 145 12.63 -4.68 2.67
CA VAL A 145 12.32 -4.25 4.05
C VAL A 145 11.58 -5.34 4.81
N ALA A 146 10.62 -6.00 4.18
CA ALA A 146 9.87 -7.08 4.81
C ALA A 146 10.77 -8.28 5.16
N ARG A 147 11.72 -8.63 4.28
CA ARG A 147 12.72 -9.68 4.57
C ARG A 147 13.67 -9.29 5.69
N ALA A 148 14.11 -8.04 5.74
CA ALA A 148 14.95 -7.53 6.82
C ALA A 148 14.20 -7.56 8.16
N GLU A 149 12.93 -7.13 8.18
CA GLU A 149 12.09 -7.19 9.37
C GLU A 149 11.84 -8.63 9.84
N ALA A 150 11.59 -9.57 8.92
CA ALA A 150 11.40 -10.98 9.27
C ALA A 150 12.64 -11.58 9.92
N LYS A 151 13.84 -11.27 9.39
CA LYS A 151 15.11 -11.69 10.00
C LYS A 151 15.31 -11.06 11.37
N GLN A 152 14.98 -9.78 11.52
CA GLN A 152 15.12 -9.09 12.81
C GLN A 152 14.20 -9.70 13.87
N ARG A 153 12.95 -9.98 13.52
CA ARG A 153 12.04 -10.68 14.44
C ARG A 153 12.50 -12.09 14.79
N LEU A 154 13.15 -12.76 13.85
CA LEU A 154 13.74 -14.08 14.11
C LEU A 154 14.88 -13.98 15.15
N ARG A 155 15.74 -12.94 15.08
CA ARG A 155 16.78 -12.67 16.10
C ARG A 155 16.16 -12.39 17.47
N GLU A 156 15.17 -11.51 17.50
CA GLU A 156 14.46 -11.16 18.74
C GLU A 156 13.77 -12.41 19.36
N ARG A 157 13.17 -13.24 18.50
CA ARG A 157 12.54 -14.48 18.96
C ARG A 157 13.56 -15.49 19.50
N ALA A 158 14.72 -15.60 18.86
CA ALA A 158 15.80 -16.41 19.37
C ALA A 158 16.30 -15.92 20.73
N GLN A 159 16.44 -14.61 20.91
CA GLN A 159 16.81 -13.98 22.16
C GLN A 159 15.78 -14.26 23.27
N GLU A 160 14.47 -14.08 22.98
CA GLU A 160 13.38 -14.36 23.91
C GLU A 160 13.37 -15.82 24.38
N MET A 161 13.68 -16.76 23.49
CA MET A 161 13.72 -18.20 23.77
C MET A 161 15.05 -18.65 24.38
N GLY A 162 16.04 -17.76 24.49
CA GLY A 162 17.35 -18.04 25.06
C GLY A 162 18.24 -18.94 24.21
N TRP A 163 18.05 -18.90 22.86
CA TRP A 163 18.95 -19.58 21.92
C TRP A 163 20.22 -18.76 21.73
N GLU A 164 21.35 -19.42 21.57
CA GLU A 164 22.65 -18.77 21.34
C GLU A 164 22.94 -18.52 19.86
N GLU A 165 22.42 -19.41 19.02
CA GLU A 165 22.56 -19.31 17.56
C GLU A 165 21.36 -19.95 16.87
N VAL A 166 21.04 -19.47 15.65
CA VAL A 166 20.01 -20.02 14.78
C VAL A 166 20.63 -20.47 13.47
N LEU A 167 20.61 -21.76 13.24
CA LEU A 167 21.18 -22.40 12.06
C LEU A 167 20.16 -22.64 10.97
N ASN A 168 20.67 -22.82 9.73
CA ASN A 168 19.86 -23.15 8.56
C ASN A 168 18.69 -22.19 8.37
N VAL A 169 18.95 -20.90 8.53
CA VAL A 169 17.92 -19.87 8.38
C VAL A 169 17.40 -19.85 6.96
N ARG A 170 16.09 -19.94 6.82
CA ARG A 170 15.38 -19.87 5.55
C ARG A 170 14.31 -18.79 5.59
N LEU A 171 14.05 -18.22 4.41
CA LEU A 171 13.05 -17.18 4.19
C LEU A 171 12.15 -17.63 3.05
N ASP A 172 10.93 -17.94 3.37
CA ASP A 172 9.90 -18.24 2.39
C ASP A 172 9.00 -17.03 2.19
N THR A 173 8.60 -16.80 0.96
CA THR A 173 7.76 -15.67 0.58
C THR A 173 6.47 -16.21 0.00
N ALA A 174 5.34 -15.90 0.63
CA ALA A 174 4.01 -16.23 0.16
C ALA A 174 3.28 -14.97 -0.30
N GLU A 175 2.55 -15.08 -1.39
CA GLU A 175 1.69 -14.00 -1.87
C GLU A 175 0.29 -14.19 -1.27
N MET A 176 -0.15 -13.17 -0.53
CA MET A 176 -1.50 -13.13 0.02
C MET A 176 -2.40 -12.27 -0.86
N THR A 177 -3.11 -12.92 -1.78
CA THR A 177 -4.11 -12.25 -2.60
C THR A 177 -5.50 -12.68 -2.12
N PRO A 178 -6.37 -11.76 -1.65
CA PRO A 178 -7.75 -12.11 -1.31
C PRO A 178 -8.45 -12.72 -2.51
N ALA A 179 -9.22 -13.78 -2.31
CA ALA A 179 -9.95 -14.48 -3.37
C ALA A 179 -10.88 -13.57 -4.21
N SER A 180 -11.29 -12.43 -3.64
CA SER A 180 -12.08 -11.38 -4.30
C SER A 180 -11.26 -10.42 -5.18
N ALA A 181 -9.94 -10.44 -5.08
CA ALA A 181 -9.08 -9.55 -5.84
C ALA A 181 -8.80 -10.11 -7.23
N LYS A 182 -9.54 -9.68 -8.22
CA LYS A 182 -9.38 -10.08 -9.62
C LYS A 182 -8.04 -9.70 -10.25
N LYS A 183 -7.24 -8.82 -9.65
CA LYS A 183 -5.92 -8.40 -10.15
C LYS A 183 -5.01 -7.87 -9.02
N GLY A 184 -3.76 -8.39 -8.97
CA GLY A 184 -2.63 -7.84 -8.24
C GLY A 184 -2.40 -8.38 -6.83
N ILE A 185 -1.14 -8.47 -6.47
CA ILE A 185 -0.65 -8.85 -5.14
C ILE A 185 -0.98 -7.71 -4.18
N ARG A 186 -1.77 -7.97 -3.15
CA ARG A 186 -2.14 -6.96 -2.15
C ARG A 186 -1.34 -7.05 -0.86
N ALA A 187 -0.76 -8.18 -0.57
CA ALA A 187 0.13 -8.38 0.56
C ALA A 187 1.13 -9.48 0.26
N VAL A 188 2.29 -9.39 0.89
CA VAL A 188 3.33 -10.41 0.85
C VAL A 188 3.55 -10.86 2.29
N GLU A 189 3.45 -12.15 2.53
CA GLU A 189 3.88 -12.77 3.77
C GLU A 189 5.31 -13.28 3.60
N ILE A 190 6.15 -12.97 4.57
CA ILE A 190 7.49 -13.52 4.67
C ILE A 190 7.57 -14.32 5.94
N PHE A 191 7.85 -15.61 5.78
CA PHE A 191 8.04 -16.55 6.83
C PHE A 191 9.53 -16.84 6.96
N ALA A 192 10.12 -16.49 8.12
CA ALA A 192 11.51 -16.76 8.45
C ALA A 192 11.55 -17.86 9.50
N TYR A 193 12.41 -18.87 9.30
CA TYR A 193 12.57 -19.96 10.25
C TYR A 193 13.98 -20.52 10.23
N GLY A 194 14.34 -21.19 11.31
CA GLY A 194 15.62 -21.83 11.48
C GLY A 194 15.65 -22.74 12.72
N THR A 195 16.77 -23.38 12.95
CA THR A 195 17.00 -24.24 14.12
C THR A 195 17.80 -23.48 15.14
N GLY A 196 17.17 -23.13 16.26
CA GLY A 196 17.84 -22.58 17.44
C GLY A 196 18.67 -23.65 18.13
N ILE A 197 19.86 -23.28 18.58
CA ILE A 197 20.77 -24.17 19.32
C ILE A 197 21.30 -23.49 20.56
N LYS A 198 21.56 -24.31 21.61
CA LYS A 198 22.42 -23.99 22.74
C LYS A 198 23.63 -24.90 22.74
N TYR A 199 24.78 -24.34 22.99
CA TYR A 199 26.00 -25.14 23.11
C TYR A 199 26.07 -25.87 24.45
N SER A 200 26.76 -27.02 24.45
CA SER A 200 26.99 -27.81 25.67
C SER A 200 28.17 -27.30 26.47
#